data_884b35f9d3454bde6f808c02a911eeb8
#
_entry.id   884b35f9d3454bde6f808c02a911eeb8
#
_cell.length_a   1.000
_cell.length_b   1.000
_cell.length_c   1.000
_cell.angle_alpha   90.00
_cell.angle_beta   90.00
_cell.angle_gamma   90.00
#
_symmetry.space_group_name_H-M   'P 1'
#
loop_
_entity.id
_entity.type
_entity.pdbx_description
1 polymer ?
#
loop_
_entity_poly.entity_id
_entity_poly.type
_entity_poly.pdbx_seq_one_letter_code
_entity_poly.pdbx_strand_id
1 'polypeptide(L)'
;MPVEVMARRGYETLLFRSGMDPADRLELAGARLEEALAGGKVPEFLRGREVFIDEFDTFNAPKKRLLGAMLAALPCVTVALCDDGAPLLPDDVSLFSGAKQVAVQLRQLARKNGAEVAAPELLRRDLRHAAAPGLAAVTELLETGVCPPLDAPAEEVRLFAAPSREEEARAAAGAIRRLMRQGVRCGKIAVVCR
;
A
#
# COMPACT_ATOMS: atom_id res chain seq x y z
N MET A 1 5.43 37.21 2.55
CA MET A 1 4.61 36.02 2.82
C MET A 1 5.47 34.79 2.54
N PRO A 2 5.49 33.77 3.42
CA PRO A 2 6.26 32.54 3.16
C PRO A 2 5.78 31.86 1.88
N VAL A 3 6.71 31.28 1.11
CA VAL A 3 6.46 30.56 -0.16
C VAL A 3 5.43 29.44 0.01
N GLU A 4 5.44 28.76 1.14
CA GLU A 4 4.46 27.70 1.49
C GLU A 4 3.01 28.20 1.54
N VAL A 5 2.78 29.43 2.04
CA VAL A 5 1.43 30.02 2.11
C VAL A 5 0.92 30.38 0.70
N MET A 6 1.82 30.80 -0.19
CA MET A 6 1.46 31.11 -1.58
C MET A 6 1.19 29.82 -2.38
N ALA A 7 2.00 28.79 -2.21
CA ALA A 7 1.80 27.49 -2.84
C ALA A 7 0.47 26.87 -2.39
N ARG A 8 0.15 26.88 -1.10
CA ARG A 8 -1.09 26.38 -0.54
C ARG A 8 -2.32 27.12 -1.09
N ARG A 9 -2.29 28.46 -1.15
CA ARG A 9 -3.38 29.26 -1.72
C ARG A 9 -3.58 29.01 -3.22
N GLY A 10 -2.49 28.85 -3.98
CA GLY A 10 -2.55 28.48 -5.39
C GLY A 10 -3.18 27.10 -5.60
N TYR A 11 -2.81 26.13 -4.78
CA TYR A 11 -3.35 24.77 -4.78
C TYR A 11 -4.86 24.78 -4.41
N GLU A 12 -5.24 25.44 -3.33
CA GLU A 12 -6.66 25.59 -2.92
C GLU A 12 -7.51 26.26 -4.03
N THR A 13 -6.95 27.24 -4.75
CA THR A 13 -7.65 27.89 -5.87
C THR A 13 -7.83 26.95 -7.07
N LEU A 14 -6.85 26.10 -7.36
CA LEU A 14 -6.96 25.09 -8.41
C LEU A 14 -7.95 23.99 -8.04
N LEU A 15 -7.99 23.54 -6.78
CA LEU A 15 -8.95 22.57 -6.28
C LEU A 15 -10.39 23.10 -6.31
N PHE A 16 -10.58 24.37 -6.01
CA PHE A 16 -11.91 25.00 -6.10
C PHE A 16 -12.47 24.96 -7.53
N ARG A 17 -11.59 24.92 -8.54
CA ARG A 17 -11.98 24.81 -9.96
C ARG A 17 -12.12 23.37 -10.45
N SER A 18 -11.44 22.40 -9.84
CA SER A 18 -11.36 21.01 -10.32
C SER A 18 -12.07 19.98 -9.44
N GLY A 19 -12.59 20.38 -8.29
CA GLY A 19 -13.28 19.51 -7.34
C GLY A 19 -12.47 19.26 -6.05
N MET A 20 -13.04 18.45 -5.16
CA MET A 20 -12.51 18.17 -3.83
C MET A 20 -11.25 17.30 -3.91
N ASP A 21 -10.22 17.63 -3.12
CA ASP A 21 -9.02 16.81 -2.95
C ASP A 21 -9.40 15.40 -2.47
N PRO A 22 -8.73 14.36 -2.97
CA PRO A 22 -8.91 12.99 -2.46
C PRO A 22 -8.76 12.85 -0.94
N ALA A 23 -7.85 13.61 -0.31
CA ALA A 23 -7.70 13.62 1.15
C ALA A 23 -8.93 14.22 1.85
N ASP A 24 -9.44 15.34 1.34
CA ASP A 24 -10.65 15.99 1.86
C ASP A 24 -11.89 15.10 1.69
N ARG A 25 -11.96 14.33 0.59
CA ARG A 25 -13.04 13.35 0.37
C ARG A 25 -13.06 12.28 1.43
N LEU A 26 -11.89 11.75 1.81
CA LEU A 26 -11.79 10.73 2.86
C LEU A 26 -12.19 11.30 4.23
N GLU A 27 -11.78 12.54 4.52
CA GLU A 27 -12.15 13.20 5.76
C GLU A 27 -13.65 13.47 5.84
N LEU A 28 -14.23 13.99 4.76
CA LEU A 28 -15.67 14.20 4.66
C LEU A 28 -16.46 12.89 4.75
N ALA A 29 -16.00 11.82 4.09
CA ALA A 29 -16.63 10.51 4.17
C ALA A 29 -16.61 9.96 5.60
N GLY A 30 -15.48 10.09 6.29
CA GLY A 30 -15.34 9.70 7.70
C GLY A 30 -16.30 10.49 8.60
N ALA A 31 -16.34 11.82 8.45
CA ALA A 31 -17.22 12.69 9.24
C ALA A 31 -18.71 12.37 9.02
N ARG A 32 -19.12 12.16 7.77
CA ARG A 32 -20.52 11.80 7.45
C ARG A 32 -20.92 10.44 7.99
N LEU A 33 -20.00 9.48 7.95
CA LEU A 33 -20.26 8.15 8.50
C LEU A 33 -20.39 8.21 10.01
N GLU A 34 -19.51 8.94 10.70
CA GLU A 34 -19.59 9.16 12.15
C GLU A 34 -20.91 9.84 12.55
N GLU A 35 -21.31 10.87 11.81
CA GLU A 35 -22.58 11.58 12.06
C GLU A 35 -23.80 10.65 11.89
N ALA A 36 -23.81 9.84 10.82
CA ALA A 36 -24.87 8.86 10.60
C ALA A 36 -24.94 7.81 11.73
N LEU A 37 -23.79 7.33 12.20
CA LEU A 37 -23.70 6.36 13.30
C LEU A 37 -24.12 6.98 14.64
N ALA A 38 -23.74 8.22 14.91
CA ALA A 38 -24.20 8.96 16.09
C ALA A 38 -25.74 9.11 16.11
N GLY A 39 -26.35 9.23 14.92
CA GLY A 39 -27.81 9.20 14.74
C GLY A 39 -28.43 7.80 14.74
N GLY A 40 -27.67 6.75 15.05
CA GLY A 40 -28.14 5.36 15.07
C GLY A 40 -28.42 4.77 13.68
N LYS A 41 -27.89 5.37 12.60
CA LYS A 41 -28.17 4.96 11.22
C LYS A 41 -26.90 4.45 10.55
N VAL A 42 -26.89 3.18 10.14
CA VAL A 42 -25.91 2.67 9.19
C VAL A 42 -26.39 2.98 7.78
N PRO A 43 -25.60 3.67 6.95
CA PRO A 43 -25.96 3.92 5.56
C PRO A 43 -26.33 2.62 4.82
N GLU A 44 -27.38 2.68 3.98
CA GLU A 44 -27.93 1.47 3.33
C GLU A 44 -26.88 0.73 2.48
N PHE A 45 -26.02 1.49 1.79
CA PHE A 45 -24.96 0.90 0.97
C PHE A 45 -23.87 0.17 1.75
N LEU A 46 -23.78 0.37 3.09
CA LEU A 46 -22.85 -0.34 3.99
C LEU A 46 -23.52 -1.45 4.80
N ARG A 47 -24.84 -1.45 4.87
CA ARG A 47 -25.57 -2.38 5.73
C ARG A 47 -25.37 -3.83 5.33
N GLY A 48 -24.87 -4.65 6.28
CA GLY A 48 -24.63 -6.08 6.06
C GLY A 48 -23.51 -6.41 5.08
N ARG A 49 -22.68 -5.44 4.72
CA ARG A 49 -21.56 -5.67 3.82
C ARG A 49 -20.27 -5.92 4.57
N GLU A 50 -19.41 -6.72 3.96
CA GLU A 50 -18.01 -6.88 4.34
C GLU A 50 -17.15 -5.91 3.53
N VAL A 51 -16.08 -5.39 4.14
CA VAL A 51 -15.14 -4.49 3.49
C VAL A 51 -13.75 -5.12 3.51
N PHE A 52 -13.12 -5.16 2.34
CA PHE A 52 -11.74 -5.61 2.16
C PHE A 52 -10.87 -4.40 1.84
N ILE A 53 -9.76 -4.26 2.56
CA ILE A 53 -8.78 -3.17 2.40
C ILE A 53 -7.44 -3.81 2.04
N ASP A 54 -6.91 -3.49 0.87
CA ASP A 54 -5.67 -4.05 0.35
C ASP A 54 -4.77 -2.95 -0.21
N GLU A 55 -3.47 -3.24 -0.36
CA GLU A 55 -2.45 -2.33 -0.92
C GLU A 55 -2.20 -1.04 -0.11
N PHE A 56 -2.56 -1.02 1.17
CA PHE A 56 -2.22 0.10 2.06
C PHE A 56 -1.09 -0.28 3.01
N ASP A 57 0.03 0.39 2.87
CA ASP A 57 1.20 0.29 3.76
C ASP A 57 1.16 1.31 4.91
N THR A 58 0.32 2.34 4.79
CA THR A 58 0.19 3.42 5.77
C THR A 58 -1.25 3.87 5.95
N PHE A 59 -1.59 4.22 7.19
CA PHE A 59 -2.90 4.77 7.55
C PHE A 59 -2.70 6.14 8.23
N ASN A 60 -2.89 7.21 7.46
CA ASN A 60 -2.94 8.58 7.98
C ASN A 60 -4.23 8.85 8.79
N ALA A 61 -4.33 10.00 9.42
CA ALA A 61 -5.45 10.33 10.29
C ALA A 61 -6.84 10.23 9.62
N PRO A 62 -7.07 10.74 8.40
CA PRO A 62 -8.34 10.57 7.68
C PRO A 62 -8.69 9.10 7.40
N LYS A 63 -7.71 8.27 6.97
CA LYS A 63 -7.93 6.83 6.75
C LYS A 63 -8.30 6.11 8.06
N LYS A 64 -7.60 6.42 9.17
CA LYS A 64 -7.89 5.84 10.49
C LYS A 64 -9.26 6.24 11.00
N ARG A 65 -9.68 7.49 10.78
CA ARG A 65 -11.00 7.98 11.15
C ARG A 65 -12.11 7.21 10.41
N LEU A 66 -12.01 7.15 9.07
CA LEU A 66 -12.97 6.42 8.26
C LEU A 66 -13.02 4.93 8.63
N LEU A 67 -11.85 4.30 8.79
CA LEU A 67 -11.76 2.90 9.19
C LEU A 67 -12.36 2.66 10.59
N GLY A 68 -12.13 3.56 11.55
CA GLY A 68 -12.74 3.49 12.88
C GLY A 68 -14.26 3.50 12.83
N ALA A 69 -14.83 4.38 12.00
CA ALA A 69 -16.27 4.42 11.78
C ALA A 69 -16.79 3.14 11.08
N MET A 70 -16.05 2.59 10.12
CA MET A 70 -16.40 1.32 9.48
C MET A 70 -16.36 0.15 10.46
N LEU A 71 -15.36 0.07 11.33
CA LEU A 71 -15.22 -0.98 12.36
C LEU A 71 -16.39 -0.96 13.36
N ALA A 72 -16.96 0.22 13.63
CA ALA A 72 -18.13 0.34 14.51
C ALA A 72 -19.45 -0.02 13.80
N ALA A 73 -19.50 0.03 12.46
CA ALA A 73 -20.73 -0.07 11.68
C ALA A 73 -20.90 -1.40 10.96
N LEU A 74 -19.81 -2.06 10.60
CA LEU A 74 -19.80 -3.18 9.67
C LEU A 74 -19.63 -4.51 10.40
N PRO A 75 -20.24 -5.59 9.89
CA PRO A 75 -20.10 -6.92 10.48
C PRO A 75 -18.69 -7.48 10.33
N CYS A 76 -17.98 -7.12 9.26
CA CYS A 76 -16.63 -7.58 9.01
C CYS A 76 -15.81 -6.56 8.20
N VAL A 77 -14.57 -6.34 8.64
CA VAL A 77 -13.55 -5.56 7.91
C VAL A 77 -12.27 -6.39 7.87
N THR A 78 -11.83 -6.73 6.68
CA THR A 78 -10.60 -7.47 6.42
C THR A 78 -9.53 -6.54 5.88
N VAL A 79 -8.34 -6.53 6.49
CA VAL A 79 -7.21 -5.71 6.04
C VAL A 79 -6.06 -6.64 5.67
N ALA A 80 -5.60 -6.58 4.41
CA ALA A 80 -4.40 -7.26 3.96
C ALA A 80 -3.17 -6.36 4.17
N LEU A 81 -2.11 -6.93 4.74
CA LEU A 81 -0.82 -6.26 4.94
C LEU A 81 0.30 -7.17 4.44
N CYS A 82 1.36 -6.57 3.92
CA CYS A 82 2.56 -7.30 3.55
C CYS A 82 3.40 -7.53 4.81
N ASP A 83 3.44 -8.77 5.30
CA ASP A 83 4.06 -9.15 6.59
C ASP A 83 4.63 -10.57 6.51
N ASP A 84 5.68 -10.86 7.25
CA ASP A 84 6.29 -12.19 7.37
C ASP A 84 5.60 -13.09 8.42
N GLY A 85 4.64 -12.56 9.16
CA GLY A 85 3.94 -13.22 10.24
C GLY A 85 4.72 -13.34 11.55
N ALA A 86 5.94 -12.77 11.61
CA ALA A 86 6.69 -12.70 12.84
C ALA A 86 6.20 -11.57 13.75
N PRO A 87 6.32 -11.68 15.08
CA PRO A 87 5.94 -10.61 15.98
C PRO A 87 6.79 -9.35 15.79
N LEU A 88 6.19 -8.18 16.01
CA LEU A 88 6.95 -6.93 16.10
C LEU A 88 7.85 -6.95 17.35
N LEU A 89 9.16 -6.82 17.14
CA LEU A 89 10.14 -6.74 18.21
C LEU A 89 10.45 -5.29 18.56
N PRO A 90 10.93 -5.00 19.79
CA PRO A 90 11.58 -3.73 20.09
C PRO A 90 12.74 -3.52 19.10
N ASP A 91 12.85 -2.32 18.55
CA ASP A 91 13.90 -1.94 17.59
C ASP A 91 13.92 -2.80 16.30
N ASP A 92 12.75 -3.30 15.88
CA ASP A 92 12.60 -4.09 14.65
C ASP A 92 12.98 -3.25 13.42
N VAL A 93 14.07 -3.64 12.76
CA VAL A 93 14.57 -3.04 11.51
C VAL A 93 14.31 -3.94 10.30
N SER A 94 13.48 -4.97 10.45
CA SER A 94 13.11 -5.86 9.36
C SER A 94 12.38 -5.10 8.23
N LEU A 95 12.37 -5.70 7.05
CA LEU A 95 11.65 -5.18 5.88
C LEU A 95 10.16 -4.91 6.21
N PHE A 96 9.58 -5.70 7.09
CA PHE A 96 8.16 -5.65 7.45
C PHE A 96 7.85 -4.87 8.72
N SER A 97 8.86 -4.24 9.36
CA SER A 97 8.67 -3.50 10.63
C SER A 97 7.55 -2.45 10.54
N GLY A 98 7.47 -1.72 9.42
CA GLY A 98 6.40 -0.75 9.17
C GLY A 98 5.01 -1.39 9.12
N ALA A 99 4.86 -2.50 8.39
CA ALA A 99 3.60 -3.23 8.28
C ALA A 99 3.17 -3.82 9.64
N LYS A 100 4.12 -4.36 10.40
CA LYS A 100 3.88 -4.86 11.78
C LYS A 100 3.39 -3.74 12.72
N GLN A 101 3.99 -2.54 12.63
CA GLN A 101 3.53 -1.38 13.38
C GLN A 101 2.10 -0.98 12.98
N VAL A 102 1.80 -0.97 11.69
CA VAL A 102 0.45 -0.72 11.19
C VAL A 102 -0.52 -1.76 11.71
N ALA A 103 -0.18 -3.04 11.69
CA ALA A 103 -1.02 -4.11 12.24
C ALA A 103 -1.35 -3.90 13.73
N VAL A 104 -0.37 -3.49 14.53
CA VAL A 104 -0.59 -3.14 15.94
C VAL A 104 -1.56 -1.97 16.09
N GLN A 105 -1.37 -0.90 15.31
CA GLN A 105 -2.24 0.28 15.35
C GLN A 105 -3.67 -0.06 14.93
N LEU A 106 -3.85 -0.90 13.91
CA LEU A 106 -5.18 -1.32 13.44
C LEU A 106 -5.89 -2.19 14.47
N ARG A 107 -5.19 -3.11 15.14
CA ARG A 107 -5.76 -3.89 16.25
C ARG A 107 -6.20 -3.00 17.42
N GLN A 108 -5.41 -1.98 17.76
CA GLN A 108 -5.79 -1.00 18.78
C GLN A 108 -7.02 -0.19 18.35
N LEU A 109 -7.07 0.24 17.08
CA LEU A 109 -8.22 0.96 16.53
C LEU A 109 -9.49 0.10 16.55
N ALA A 110 -9.39 -1.17 16.17
CA ALA A 110 -10.50 -2.11 16.22
C ALA A 110 -11.06 -2.26 17.65
N ARG A 111 -10.20 -2.52 18.62
CA ARG A 111 -10.59 -2.63 20.04
C ARG A 111 -11.24 -1.35 20.57
N LYS A 112 -10.67 -0.17 20.21
CA LYS A 112 -11.24 1.13 20.58
C LYS A 112 -12.66 1.33 20.06
N ASN A 113 -12.99 0.75 18.91
CA ASN A 113 -14.30 0.86 18.28
C ASN A 113 -15.20 -0.36 18.60
N GLY A 114 -14.83 -1.20 19.56
CA GLY A 114 -15.64 -2.33 20.01
C GLY A 114 -15.67 -3.52 19.07
N ALA A 115 -14.79 -3.54 18.05
CA ALA A 115 -14.68 -4.64 17.11
C ALA A 115 -13.82 -5.79 17.69
N GLU A 116 -14.28 -7.02 17.51
CA GLU A 116 -13.49 -8.21 17.81
C GLU A 116 -12.40 -8.40 16.75
N VAL A 117 -11.21 -8.77 17.20
CA VAL A 117 -10.06 -9.00 16.30
C VAL A 117 -9.82 -10.49 16.17
N ALA A 118 -10.08 -11.03 15.00
CA ALA A 118 -9.81 -12.42 14.67
C ALA A 118 -8.29 -12.71 14.61
N ALA A 119 -7.93 -13.99 14.67
CA ALA A 119 -6.58 -14.42 14.42
C ALA A 119 -6.17 -14.08 12.94
N PRO A 120 -4.94 -13.64 12.72
CA PRO A 120 -4.49 -13.32 11.36
C PRO A 120 -4.38 -14.60 10.52
N GLU A 121 -4.77 -14.50 9.27
CA GLU A 121 -4.54 -15.51 8.25
C GLU A 121 -3.23 -15.19 7.50
N LEU A 122 -2.31 -16.16 7.44
CA LEU A 122 -1.03 -16.01 6.76
C LEU A 122 -1.08 -16.65 5.38
N LEU A 123 -1.02 -15.83 4.34
CA LEU A 123 -0.97 -16.26 2.95
C LEU A 123 0.50 -16.56 2.58
N ARG A 124 0.93 -17.81 2.82
CA ARG A 124 2.34 -18.23 2.65
C ARG A 124 2.72 -18.58 1.21
N ARG A 125 1.76 -18.65 0.30
CA ARG A 125 2.00 -19.08 -1.08
C ARG A 125 2.19 -17.87 -1.97
N ASP A 126 3.39 -17.70 -2.52
CA ASP A 126 3.67 -16.73 -3.57
C ASP A 126 3.05 -17.17 -4.90
N LEU A 127 1.85 -16.67 -5.18
CA LEU A 127 1.17 -16.90 -6.45
C LEU A 127 1.56 -15.85 -7.51
N ARG A 128 2.06 -14.69 -7.09
CA ARG A 128 2.41 -13.58 -7.99
C ARG A 128 3.60 -13.95 -8.87
N HIS A 129 4.60 -14.61 -8.30
CA HIS A 129 5.84 -14.96 -8.98
C HIS A 129 5.91 -16.45 -9.39
N ALA A 130 4.79 -17.17 -9.35
CA ALA A 130 4.76 -18.61 -9.69
C ALA A 130 5.28 -18.92 -11.11
N ALA A 131 5.16 -17.98 -12.06
CA ALA A 131 5.68 -18.11 -13.42
C ALA A 131 7.02 -17.39 -13.64
N ALA A 132 7.66 -16.87 -12.58
CA ALA A 132 8.87 -16.06 -12.63
C ALA A 132 9.82 -16.44 -11.48
N PRO A 133 10.47 -17.60 -11.54
CA PRO A 133 11.28 -18.15 -10.44
C PRO A 133 12.42 -17.22 -10.02
N GLY A 134 13.00 -16.47 -10.96
CA GLY A 134 14.02 -15.47 -10.63
C GLY A 134 13.50 -14.32 -9.79
N LEU A 135 12.25 -13.87 -10.01
CA LEU A 135 11.64 -12.86 -9.17
C LEU A 135 11.27 -13.42 -7.80
N ALA A 136 10.78 -14.66 -7.73
CA ALA A 136 10.54 -15.35 -6.46
C ALA A 136 11.83 -15.44 -5.63
N ALA A 137 12.95 -15.82 -6.25
CA ALA A 137 14.25 -15.90 -5.58
C ALA A 137 14.75 -14.52 -5.09
N VAL A 138 14.51 -13.44 -5.84
CA VAL A 138 14.83 -12.08 -5.38
C VAL A 138 13.97 -11.69 -4.18
N THR A 139 12.68 -12.02 -4.20
CA THR A 139 11.79 -11.77 -3.06
C THR A 139 12.27 -12.52 -1.82
N GLU A 140 12.58 -13.80 -1.94
CA GLU A 140 13.08 -14.62 -0.83
C GLU A 140 14.44 -14.10 -0.30
N LEU A 141 15.34 -13.67 -1.20
CA LEU A 141 16.60 -13.03 -0.80
C LEU A 141 16.35 -11.76 0.03
N LEU A 142 15.39 -10.93 -0.38
CA LEU A 142 15.08 -9.69 0.35
C LEU A 142 14.42 -9.96 1.71
N GLU A 143 13.63 -11.03 1.82
CA GLU A 143 12.92 -11.39 3.04
C GLU A 143 13.83 -12.12 4.05
N THR A 144 14.65 -13.05 3.56
CA THR A 144 15.42 -13.97 4.41
C THR A 144 16.92 -13.69 4.44
N GLY A 145 17.42 -12.88 3.49
CA GLY A 145 18.87 -12.71 3.27
C GLY A 145 19.54 -13.88 2.55
N VAL A 146 18.78 -14.90 2.16
CA VAL A 146 19.29 -16.10 1.50
C VAL A 146 18.72 -16.23 0.10
N CYS A 147 19.59 -16.33 -0.91
CA CYS A 147 19.15 -16.59 -2.27
C CYS A 147 18.96 -18.10 -2.48
N PRO A 148 17.76 -18.58 -2.80
CA PRO A 148 17.57 -19.99 -3.12
C PRO A 148 18.30 -20.36 -4.42
N PRO A 149 18.79 -21.60 -4.57
CA PRO A 149 19.36 -22.06 -5.82
C PRO A 149 18.29 -22.09 -6.92
N LEU A 150 18.68 -21.70 -8.12
CA LEU A 150 17.83 -21.80 -9.31
C LEU A 150 18.38 -22.91 -10.22
N ASP A 151 17.49 -23.72 -10.76
CA ASP A 151 17.84 -24.82 -11.67
C ASP A 151 18.28 -24.30 -13.06
N ALA A 152 17.91 -23.07 -13.40
CA ALA A 152 18.25 -22.41 -14.66
C ALA A 152 18.49 -20.90 -14.44
N PRO A 153 19.22 -20.23 -15.34
CA PRO A 153 19.38 -18.79 -15.31
C PRO A 153 18.02 -18.04 -15.36
N ALA A 154 17.87 -17.06 -14.48
CA ALA A 154 16.67 -16.23 -14.43
C ALA A 154 16.70 -15.16 -15.54
N GLU A 155 15.98 -15.38 -16.63
CA GLU A 155 15.94 -14.41 -17.75
C GLU A 155 15.14 -13.14 -17.42
N GLU A 156 14.20 -13.23 -16.48
CA GLU A 156 13.34 -12.14 -16.02
C GLU A 156 14.05 -11.14 -15.11
N VAL A 157 15.21 -11.51 -14.54
CA VAL A 157 16.00 -10.63 -13.66
C VAL A 157 17.31 -10.27 -14.35
N ARG A 158 17.60 -8.99 -14.45
CA ARG A 158 18.85 -8.49 -15.05
C ARG A 158 19.48 -7.44 -14.17
N LEU A 159 20.74 -7.63 -13.84
CA LEU A 159 21.56 -6.65 -13.15
C LEU A 159 22.41 -5.90 -14.17
N PHE A 160 22.39 -4.58 -14.08
CA PHE A 160 23.21 -3.70 -14.90
C PHE A 160 23.95 -2.72 -14.01
N ALA A 161 25.28 -2.66 -14.14
CA ALA A 161 26.12 -1.68 -13.48
C ALA A 161 26.55 -0.61 -14.49
N ALA A 162 26.27 0.63 -14.22
CA ALA A 162 26.65 1.76 -15.06
C ALA A 162 27.80 2.57 -14.41
N PRO A 163 28.71 3.14 -15.21
CA PRO A 163 29.80 3.96 -14.69
C PRO A 163 29.34 5.35 -14.21
N SER A 164 28.15 5.80 -14.64
CA SER A 164 27.56 7.07 -14.23
C SER A 164 26.04 7.00 -14.18
N ARG A 165 25.43 7.97 -13.47
CA ARG A 165 23.96 8.11 -13.39
C ARG A 165 23.33 8.36 -14.78
N GLU A 166 24.05 9.06 -15.66
CA GLU A 166 23.57 9.29 -17.02
C GLU A 166 23.52 8.02 -17.85
N GLU A 167 24.53 7.16 -17.73
CA GLU A 167 24.58 5.86 -18.40
C GLU A 167 23.52 4.91 -17.82
N GLU A 168 23.27 4.97 -16.51
CA GLU A 168 22.18 4.23 -15.87
C GLU A 168 20.81 4.64 -16.45
N ALA A 169 20.56 5.96 -16.54
CA ALA A 169 19.32 6.48 -17.12
C ALA A 169 19.18 6.11 -18.61
N ARG A 170 20.27 6.14 -19.38
CA ARG A 170 20.28 5.70 -20.79
C ARG A 170 19.98 4.22 -20.93
N ALA A 171 20.55 3.39 -20.07
CA ALA A 171 20.30 1.95 -20.05
C ALA A 171 18.83 1.64 -19.72
N ALA A 172 18.27 2.30 -18.70
CA ALA A 172 16.87 2.18 -18.35
C ALA A 172 15.96 2.62 -19.51
N ALA A 173 16.20 3.77 -20.12
CA ALA A 173 15.47 4.25 -21.29
C ALA A 173 15.57 3.28 -22.48
N GLY A 174 16.76 2.71 -22.71
CA GLY A 174 16.99 1.68 -23.73
C GLY A 174 16.18 0.41 -23.46
N ALA A 175 16.11 -0.04 -22.20
CA ALA A 175 15.31 -1.19 -21.80
C ALA A 175 13.81 -0.93 -22.03
N ILE A 176 13.30 0.22 -21.61
CA ILE A 176 11.90 0.63 -21.83
C ILE A 176 11.57 0.62 -23.33
N ARG A 177 12.42 1.24 -24.16
CA ARG A 177 12.20 1.26 -25.63
C ARG A 177 12.17 -0.14 -26.24
N ARG A 178 12.97 -1.08 -25.75
CA ARG A 178 12.92 -2.49 -26.21
C ARG A 178 11.60 -3.13 -25.84
N LEU A 179 11.15 -2.99 -24.60
CA LEU A 179 9.85 -3.52 -24.14
C LEU A 179 8.68 -2.95 -24.96
N MET A 180 8.68 -1.64 -25.23
CA MET A 180 7.66 -1.00 -26.06
C MET A 180 7.66 -1.53 -27.49
N ARG A 181 8.83 -1.76 -28.10
CA ARG A 181 8.92 -2.37 -29.43
C ARG A 181 8.43 -3.82 -29.47
N GLN A 182 8.48 -4.51 -28.33
CA GLN A 182 7.91 -5.86 -28.14
C GLN A 182 6.40 -5.84 -27.85
N GLY A 183 5.78 -4.65 -27.86
CA GLY A 183 4.34 -4.48 -27.64
C GLY A 183 3.92 -4.29 -26.19
N VAL A 184 4.88 -4.18 -25.25
CA VAL A 184 4.56 -3.89 -23.84
C VAL A 184 4.04 -2.45 -23.74
N ARG A 185 2.84 -2.27 -23.15
CA ARG A 185 2.24 -0.94 -22.96
C ARG A 185 2.98 -0.16 -21.87
N CYS A 186 3.15 1.16 -22.05
CA CYS A 186 3.82 2.02 -21.05
C CYS A 186 3.23 1.89 -19.65
N GLY A 187 1.91 1.76 -19.51
CA GLY A 187 1.25 1.55 -18.22
C GLY A 187 1.54 0.21 -17.52
N LYS A 188 2.32 -0.68 -18.17
CA LYS A 188 2.83 -1.94 -17.59
C LYS A 188 4.32 -1.87 -17.25
N ILE A 189 4.93 -0.69 -17.41
CA ILE A 189 6.35 -0.45 -17.14
C ILE A 189 6.42 0.54 -15.99
N ALA A 190 7.11 0.17 -14.91
CA ALA A 190 7.42 1.06 -13.80
C ALA A 190 8.93 1.28 -13.72
N VAL A 191 9.32 2.50 -13.38
CA VAL A 191 10.70 2.86 -13.04
C VAL A 191 10.68 3.32 -11.60
N VAL A 192 11.47 2.66 -10.75
CA VAL A 192 11.61 3.04 -9.34
C VAL A 192 13.02 3.60 -9.18
N CYS A 193 13.13 4.80 -8.65
CA CYS A 193 14.40 5.46 -8.35
C CYS A 193 14.40 5.97 -6.91
N ARG A 194 15.60 6.10 -6.36
CA ARG A 194 15.82 6.51 -4.98
C ARG A 194 16.48 7.90 -4.94
#